data_5826e128ec3720b84bcfd67f6e878e06
#
_entry.id   5826e128ec3720b84bcfd67f6e878e06
#
_cell.length_a   1.000
_cell.length_b   1.000
_cell.length_c   1.000
_cell.angle_alpha   90.00
_cell.angle_beta   90.00
_cell.angle_gamma   90.00
#
_symmetry.space_group_name_H-M   'P 1'
#
loop_
_entity.id
_entity.type
_entity.pdbx_description
1 polymer ?
#
loop_
_entity_poly.entity_id
_entity_poly.type
_entity_poly.pdbx_seq_one_letter_code
_entity_poly.pdbx_strand_id
1 'polypeptide(L)'
;MGSCLPSIRPLFAWEIQEAQRVFGNQIAYQHVRIHECVAWPDTIKQISLKLQGAQPNTEPNAITLGNHIYFPIRLPSQPNQVSDQDHLYFAWLIHELTHVWQYQKMGWCYLVLALNLQVKQGAGAYDYGAEIGLLDRLNQGWKFVDFNLEQQGDIARAYYLRMINHQDVLAWAHFIKPFQDQA
;
A
#
# COMPACT_ATOMS: atom_id res chain seq x y z
N MET A 1 -27.71 8.07 1.99
CA MET A 1 -26.36 7.69 1.59
C MET A 1 -26.45 7.13 0.18
N GLY A 2 -25.95 7.83 -0.83
CA GLY A 2 -25.98 7.32 -2.20
C GLY A 2 -25.13 6.06 -2.31
N SER A 3 -25.68 5.00 -2.90
CA SER A 3 -24.94 3.76 -3.13
C SER A 3 -23.79 4.07 -4.10
N CYS A 4 -22.56 3.80 -3.67
CA CYS A 4 -21.39 3.87 -4.54
C CYS A 4 -21.51 2.79 -5.63
N LEU A 5 -21.54 3.18 -6.89
CA LEU A 5 -21.61 2.23 -7.99
C LEU A 5 -20.21 1.71 -8.35
N PRO A 6 -20.04 0.40 -8.53
CA PRO A 6 -18.76 -0.18 -8.95
C PRO A 6 -18.25 0.46 -10.24
N SER A 7 -16.96 0.76 -10.27
CA SER A 7 -16.27 1.30 -11.45
C SER A 7 -14.87 0.72 -11.58
N ILE A 8 -14.35 0.70 -12.80
CA ILE A 8 -12.97 0.31 -13.11
C ILE A 8 -12.34 1.44 -13.90
N ARG A 9 -11.14 1.85 -13.48
CA ARG A 9 -10.40 2.91 -14.15
C ARG A 9 -8.89 2.67 -14.14
N PRO A 10 -8.11 3.26 -15.06
CA PRO A 10 -6.67 3.39 -14.93
C PRO A 10 -6.35 4.35 -13.78
N LEU A 11 -5.08 4.45 -13.42
CA LEU A 11 -4.57 5.56 -12.60
C LEU A 11 -4.74 6.88 -13.34
N PHE A 12 -5.12 7.93 -12.62
CA PHE A 12 -5.09 9.29 -13.15
C PHE A 12 -3.64 9.78 -13.28
N ALA A 13 -3.41 10.73 -14.18
CA ALA A 13 -2.06 11.27 -14.40
C ALA A 13 -1.42 11.84 -13.12
N TRP A 14 -2.21 12.50 -12.28
CA TRP A 14 -1.74 13.02 -11.00
C TRP A 14 -1.42 11.90 -9.99
N GLU A 15 -2.19 10.79 -9.97
CA GLU A 15 -1.89 9.63 -9.12
C GLU A 15 -0.56 9.00 -9.51
N ILE A 16 -0.29 8.91 -10.82
CA ILE A 16 1.01 8.42 -11.33
C ILE A 16 2.13 9.36 -10.89
N GLN A 17 1.95 10.67 -11.05
CA GLN A 17 2.95 11.66 -10.67
C GLN A 17 3.29 11.60 -9.17
N GLU A 18 2.28 11.49 -8.30
CA GLU A 18 2.51 11.34 -6.86
C GLU A 18 3.12 9.99 -6.51
N ALA A 19 2.69 8.89 -7.15
CA ALA A 19 3.26 7.57 -6.93
C ALA A 19 4.74 7.50 -7.37
N GLN A 20 5.12 8.22 -8.43
CA GLN A 20 6.51 8.31 -8.86
C GLN A 20 7.44 8.95 -7.83
N ARG A 21 6.93 9.77 -6.91
CA ARG A 21 7.71 10.30 -5.78
C ARG A 21 8.17 9.22 -4.80
N VAL A 22 7.49 8.07 -4.81
CA VAL A 22 7.79 6.91 -3.96
C VAL A 22 8.48 5.81 -4.76
N PHE A 23 7.98 5.48 -5.95
CA PHE A 23 8.40 4.31 -6.72
C PHE A 23 9.26 4.65 -7.96
N GLY A 24 9.42 5.94 -8.32
CA GLY A 24 10.08 6.29 -9.57
C GLY A 24 9.39 5.58 -10.76
N ASN A 25 10.19 4.90 -11.58
CA ASN A 25 9.71 4.13 -12.73
C ASN A 25 9.65 2.61 -12.45
N GLN A 26 9.65 2.19 -11.17
CA GLN A 26 9.67 0.78 -10.80
C GLN A 26 8.33 0.05 -11.08
N ILE A 27 7.26 0.79 -11.30
CA ILE A 27 5.92 0.26 -11.59
C ILE A 27 5.56 0.55 -13.06
N ALA A 28 5.06 -0.45 -13.76
CA ALA A 28 4.43 -0.29 -15.06
C ALA A 28 3.00 0.24 -14.88
N TYR A 29 2.86 1.55 -14.57
CA TYR A 29 1.61 2.22 -14.17
C TYR A 29 0.48 2.04 -15.19
N GLN A 30 0.80 1.94 -16.48
CA GLN A 30 -0.18 1.76 -17.56
C GLN A 30 -0.97 0.45 -17.45
N HIS A 31 -0.45 -0.53 -16.72
CA HIS A 31 -1.12 -1.82 -16.48
C HIS A 31 -2.02 -1.82 -15.25
N VAL A 32 -1.88 -0.84 -14.37
CA VAL A 32 -2.65 -0.77 -13.12
C VAL A 32 -4.11 -0.46 -13.40
N ARG A 33 -5.01 -1.16 -12.70
CA ARG A 33 -6.46 -0.92 -12.74
C ARG A 33 -6.99 -0.79 -11.33
N ILE A 34 -7.72 0.28 -11.11
CA ILE A 34 -8.40 0.57 -9.85
C ILE A 34 -9.86 0.14 -9.99
N HIS A 35 -10.30 -0.74 -9.09
CA HIS A 35 -11.69 -1.15 -8.94
C HIS A 35 -12.25 -0.46 -7.70
N GLU A 36 -13.24 0.37 -7.87
CA GLU A 36 -13.85 1.17 -6.80
C GLU A 36 -15.24 0.65 -6.44
N CYS A 37 -15.65 0.88 -5.20
CA CYS A 37 -16.98 0.50 -4.69
C CYS A 37 -17.25 -1.00 -4.76
N VAL A 38 -16.25 -1.81 -4.49
CA VAL A 38 -16.37 -3.28 -4.44
C VAL A 38 -16.38 -3.76 -2.98
N ALA A 39 -17.37 -4.52 -2.58
CA ALA A 39 -17.58 -4.90 -1.18
C ALA A 39 -16.83 -6.18 -0.74
N TRP A 40 -16.37 -7.01 -1.69
CA TRP A 40 -15.79 -8.30 -1.36
C TRP A 40 -14.44 -8.23 -0.58
N PRO A 41 -13.57 -7.21 -0.70
CA PRO A 41 -12.39 -7.09 0.14
C PRO A 41 -12.72 -7.05 1.63
N ASP A 42 -13.72 -6.23 2.02
CA ASP A 42 -14.20 -6.16 3.40
C ASP A 42 -14.81 -7.49 3.86
N THR A 43 -15.53 -8.18 2.98
CA THR A 43 -16.12 -9.49 3.28
C THR A 43 -15.05 -10.52 3.60
N ILE A 44 -13.96 -10.58 2.81
CA ILE A 44 -12.82 -11.48 3.06
C ILE A 44 -12.17 -11.15 4.40
N LYS A 45 -11.93 -9.87 4.69
CA LYS A 45 -11.37 -9.43 5.97
C LYS A 45 -12.22 -9.90 7.14
N GLN A 46 -13.53 -9.67 7.10
CA GLN A 46 -14.44 -10.08 8.18
C GLN A 46 -14.47 -11.61 8.38
N ILE A 47 -14.44 -12.39 7.31
CA ILE A 47 -14.34 -13.85 7.39
C ILE A 47 -13.02 -14.27 8.05
N SER A 48 -11.91 -13.67 7.65
CA SER A 48 -10.59 -13.96 8.21
C SER A 48 -10.52 -13.63 9.71
N LEU A 49 -11.01 -12.46 10.13
CA LEU A 49 -11.09 -12.07 11.54
C LEU A 49 -11.93 -13.06 12.36
N LYS A 50 -13.09 -13.44 11.83
CA LYS A 50 -13.98 -14.42 12.49
C LYS A 50 -13.33 -15.78 12.67
N LEU A 51 -12.60 -16.26 11.67
CA LEU A 51 -11.85 -17.54 11.75
C LEU A 51 -10.72 -17.48 12.78
N GLN A 52 -10.12 -16.31 13.00
CA GLN A 52 -9.07 -16.06 13.99
C GLN A 52 -9.63 -15.77 15.40
N GLY A 53 -10.95 -15.73 15.58
CA GLY A 53 -11.58 -15.37 16.84
C GLY A 53 -11.40 -13.89 17.24
N ALA A 54 -11.00 -13.05 16.28
CA ALA A 54 -10.80 -11.63 16.49
C ALA A 54 -12.12 -10.85 16.41
N GLN A 55 -12.16 -9.68 17.05
CA GLN A 55 -13.31 -8.79 16.97
C GLN A 55 -13.50 -8.24 15.54
N PRO A 56 -14.75 -8.03 15.11
CA PRO A 56 -15.02 -7.37 13.83
C PRO A 56 -14.34 -6.01 13.77
N ASN A 57 -13.66 -5.73 12.66
CA ASN A 57 -13.04 -4.44 12.38
C ASN A 57 -13.85 -3.75 11.28
N THR A 58 -14.30 -2.52 11.52
CA THR A 58 -15.11 -1.72 10.60
C THR A 58 -14.28 -0.87 9.65
N GLU A 59 -12.96 -0.85 9.80
CA GLU A 59 -12.10 -0.13 8.87
C GLU A 59 -12.14 -0.77 7.50
N PRO A 60 -12.34 0.02 6.43
CA PRO A 60 -12.38 -0.50 5.07
C PRO A 60 -11.04 -1.12 4.69
N ASN A 61 -11.09 -2.20 3.92
CA ASN A 61 -9.90 -2.92 3.46
C ASN A 61 -9.83 -2.92 1.93
N ALA A 62 -8.63 -2.65 1.39
CA ALA A 62 -8.35 -2.88 -0.02
C ALA A 62 -7.63 -4.21 -0.21
N ILE A 63 -7.62 -4.71 -1.43
CA ILE A 63 -6.87 -5.91 -1.80
C ILE A 63 -6.27 -5.70 -3.18
N THR A 64 -5.00 -6.05 -3.34
CA THR A 64 -4.30 -6.06 -4.61
C THR A 64 -4.15 -7.48 -5.15
N LEU A 65 -4.61 -7.70 -6.37
CA LEU A 65 -4.45 -8.95 -7.11
C LEU A 65 -3.77 -8.66 -8.46
N GLY A 66 -2.49 -8.93 -8.54
CA GLY A 66 -1.72 -8.61 -9.73
C GLY A 66 -1.61 -7.11 -9.98
N ASN A 67 -2.04 -6.65 -11.13
CA ASN A 67 -2.11 -5.22 -11.46
C ASN A 67 -3.47 -4.57 -11.12
N HIS A 68 -4.34 -5.25 -10.41
CA HIS A 68 -5.67 -4.81 -10.06
C HIS A 68 -5.77 -4.53 -8.56
N ILE A 69 -6.19 -3.31 -8.21
CA ILE A 69 -6.41 -2.88 -6.82
C ILE A 69 -7.91 -2.69 -6.61
N TYR A 70 -8.45 -3.28 -5.55
CA TYR A 70 -9.88 -3.30 -5.23
C TYR A 70 -10.14 -2.53 -3.96
N PHE A 71 -10.86 -1.39 -4.07
CA PHE A 71 -11.26 -0.55 -2.96
C PHE A 71 -12.76 -0.70 -2.68
N PRO A 72 -13.18 -0.78 -1.40
CA PRO A 72 -14.59 -0.80 -1.03
C PRO A 72 -15.28 0.57 -1.19
N ILE A 73 -14.51 1.61 -1.39
CA ILE A 73 -14.95 3.00 -1.54
C ILE A 73 -14.54 3.56 -2.90
N ARG A 74 -15.03 4.76 -3.22
CA ARG A 74 -14.50 5.57 -4.32
C ARG A 74 -13.35 6.44 -3.81
N LEU A 75 -12.24 6.42 -4.52
CA LEU A 75 -11.10 7.30 -4.23
C LEU A 75 -11.35 8.72 -4.77
N PRO A 76 -10.74 9.75 -4.17
CA PRO A 76 -10.79 11.11 -4.69
C PRO A 76 -10.30 11.18 -6.14
N SER A 77 -11.02 11.92 -6.99
CA SER A 77 -10.72 11.97 -8.43
C SER A 77 -9.93 13.21 -8.86
N GLN A 78 -9.74 14.20 -7.96
CA GLN A 78 -9.11 15.46 -8.31
C GLN A 78 -8.10 15.93 -7.26
N PRO A 79 -6.90 16.39 -7.69
CA PRO A 79 -5.85 16.84 -6.76
C PRO A 79 -6.09 18.25 -6.21
N ASN A 80 -6.96 19.06 -6.83
CA ASN A 80 -7.07 20.50 -6.56
C ASN A 80 -7.85 20.86 -5.28
N GLN A 81 -8.34 19.89 -4.55
CA GLN A 81 -9.03 20.05 -3.27
C GLN A 81 -8.59 18.95 -2.30
N VAL A 82 -7.29 18.64 -2.29
CA VAL A 82 -6.75 17.57 -1.45
C VAL A 82 -6.85 18.00 -0.01
N SER A 83 -7.88 17.54 0.67
CA SER A 83 -8.00 17.61 2.12
C SER A 83 -7.01 16.64 2.77
N ASP A 84 -6.73 16.81 4.07
CA ASP A 84 -5.94 15.83 4.83
C ASP A 84 -6.49 14.40 4.69
N GLN A 85 -7.81 14.27 4.55
CA GLN A 85 -8.49 12.99 4.29
C GLN A 85 -8.10 12.39 2.93
N ASP A 86 -7.96 13.21 1.89
CA ASP A 86 -7.59 12.73 0.56
C ASP A 86 -6.15 12.23 0.54
N HIS A 87 -5.26 12.86 1.31
CA HIS A 87 -3.90 12.38 1.52
C HIS A 87 -3.87 10.99 2.17
N LEU A 88 -4.77 10.71 3.12
CA LEU A 88 -4.88 9.38 3.73
C LEU A 88 -5.35 8.32 2.72
N TYR A 89 -6.32 8.66 1.87
CA TYR A 89 -6.76 7.76 0.79
C TYR A 89 -5.65 7.49 -0.23
N PHE A 90 -4.90 8.54 -0.59
CA PHE A 90 -3.79 8.35 -1.51
C PHE A 90 -2.64 7.57 -0.87
N ALA A 91 -2.34 7.79 0.40
CA ALA A 91 -1.37 6.99 1.14
C ALA A 91 -1.79 5.51 1.21
N TRP A 92 -3.09 5.23 1.29
CA TRP A 92 -3.60 3.87 1.17
C TRP A 92 -3.35 3.30 -0.24
N LEU A 93 -3.58 4.09 -1.31
CA LEU A 93 -3.23 3.69 -2.66
C LEU A 93 -1.72 3.42 -2.82
N ILE A 94 -0.84 4.18 -2.16
CA ILE A 94 0.62 3.93 -2.15
C ILE A 94 0.93 2.56 -1.53
N HIS A 95 0.27 2.18 -0.42
CA HIS A 95 0.41 0.84 0.16
C HIS A 95 0.05 -0.24 -0.87
N GLU A 96 -1.11 -0.13 -1.51
CA GLU A 96 -1.58 -1.09 -2.51
C GLU A 96 -0.70 -1.12 -3.78
N LEU A 97 -0.16 0.02 -4.19
CA LEU A 97 0.80 0.08 -5.30
C LEU A 97 2.12 -0.64 -4.96
N THR A 98 2.49 -0.74 -3.68
CA THR A 98 3.63 -1.58 -3.28
C THR A 98 3.35 -3.04 -3.62
N HIS A 99 2.13 -3.54 -3.40
CA HIS A 99 1.73 -4.90 -3.77
C HIS A 99 1.69 -5.10 -5.28
N VAL A 100 1.31 -4.07 -6.06
CA VAL A 100 1.44 -4.12 -7.53
C VAL A 100 2.90 -4.26 -7.94
N TRP A 101 3.80 -3.47 -7.34
CA TRP A 101 5.23 -3.58 -7.59
C TRP A 101 5.77 -4.97 -7.25
N GLN A 102 5.42 -5.52 -6.10
CA GLN A 102 5.78 -6.87 -5.69
C GLN A 102 5.32 -7.91 -6.70
N TYR A 103 4.08 -7.79 -7.19
CA TYR A 103 3.58 -8.66 -8.24
C TYR A 103 4.38 -8.51 -9.54
N GLN A 104 4.68 -7.29 -9.98
CA GLN A 104 5.42 -7.05 -11.22
C GLN A 104 6.87 -7.56 -11.16
N LYS A 105 7.45 -7.67 -9.96
CA LYS A 105 8.80 -8.23 -9.74
C LYS A 105 8.79 -9.75 -9.53
N MET A 106 7.82 -10.30 -8.80
CA MET A 106 7.82 -11.70 -8.35
C MET A 106 6.73 -12.57 -9.00
N GLY A 107 5.85 -11.96 -9.82
CA GLY A 107 4.68 -12.67 -10.35
C GLY A 107 3.72 -13.10 -9.23
N TRP A 108 2.97 -14.17 -9.46
CA TRP A 108 1.97 -14.67 -8.51
C TRP A 108 2.56 -15.24 -7.20
N CYS A 109 3.89 -15.46 -7.13
CA CYS A 109 4.55 -15.93 -5.92
C CYS A 109 4.34 -14.98 -4.73
N TYR A 110 4.21 -13.66 -5.01
CA TYR A 110 3.97 -12.68 -3.95
C TYR A 110 2.67 -12.96 -3.18
N LEU A 111 1.60 -13.39 -3.87
CA LEU A 111 0.29 -13.65 -3.26
C LEU A 111 0.36 -14.81 -2.25
N VAL A 112 1.11 -15.86 -2.60
CA VAL A 112 1.33 -17.00 -1.70
C VAL A 112 2.09 -16.56 -0.45
N LEU A 113 3.08 -15.70 -0.62
CA LEU A 113 3.87 -15.16 0.49
C LEU A 113 3.02 -14.23 1.38
N ALA A 114 2.23 -13.33 0.80
CA ALA A 114 1.35 -12.41 1.52
C ALA A 114 0.30 -13.17 2.35
N LEU A 115 -0.36 -14.17 1.77
CA LEU A 115 -1.34 -15.02 2.47
C LEU A 115 -0.70 -15.79 3.63
N ASN A 116 0.50 -16.34 3.45
CA ASN A 116 1.23 -17.03 4.51
C ASN A 116 1.62 -16.10 5.67
N LEU A 117 2.01 -14.87 5.38
CA LEU A 117 2.36 -13.86 6.38
C LEU A 117 1.12 -13.45 7.20
N GLN A 118 0.02 -13.18 6.52
CA GLN A 118 -1.23 -12.77 7.15
C GLN A 118 -1.79 -13.85 8.09
N VAL A 119 -1.68 -15.12 7.71
CA VAL A 119 -2.10 -16.28 8.55
C VAL A 119 -1.20 -16.45 9.77
N LYS A 120 0.13 -16.23 9.63
CA LYS A 120 1.10 -16.49 10.70
C LYS A 120 1.24 -15.36 11.71
N GLN A 121 1.16 -14.11 11.27
CA GLN A 121 1.54 -12.93 12.06
C GLN A 121 0.36 -11.98 12.35
N GLY A 122 -0.76 -12.09 11.63
CA GLY A 122 -1.91 -11.20 11.81
C GLY A 122 -1.51 -9.72 11.76
N ALA A 123 -1.96 -8.93 12.74
CA ALA A 123 -1.64 -7.49 12.82
C ALA A 123 -0.14 -7.21 13.03
N GLY A 124 0.64 -8.14 13.58
CA GLY A 124 2.09 -7.99 13.76
C GLY A 124 2.88 -7.99 12.45
N ALA A 125 2.27 -8.43 11.33
CA ALA A 125 2.91 -8.42 10.02
C ALA A 125 3.25 -6.99 9.54
N TYR A 126 2.54 -5.98 10.02
CA TYR A 126 2.67 -4.57 9.61
C TYR A 126 3.71 -3.81 10.43
N ASP A 127 4.07 -4.29 11.62
CA ASP A 127 4.97 -3.58 12.52
C ASP A 127 6.44 -3.72 12.08
N TYR A 128 6.98 -2.63 11.54
CA TYR A 128 8.40 -2.50 11.21
C TYR A 128 9.20 -1.71 12.27
N GLY A 129 8.56 -1.32 13.39
CA GLY A 129 9.18 -0.59 14.50
C GLY A 129 9.30 0.91 14.27
N ALA A 130 8.56 1.49 13.32
CA ALA A 130 8.58 2.91 12.97
C ALA A 130 10.01 3.43 12.72
N GLU A 131 10.32 4.66 13.10
CA GLU A 131 11.63 5.28 12.86
C GLU A 131 12.78 4.52 13.54
N ILE A 132 12.61 4.14 14.81
CA ILE A 132 13.63 3.41 15.58
C ILE A 132 13.91 2.06 14.93
N GLY A 133 12.87 1.33 14.56
CA GLY A 133 13.01 0.05 13.88
C GLY A 133 13.73 0.17 12.53
N LEU A 134 13.45 1.23 11.75
CA LEU A 134 14.14 1.49 10.49
C LEU A 134 15.63 1.76 10.71
N LEU A 135 15.98 2.60 11.68
CA LEU A 135 17.38 2.91 11.99
C LEU A 135 18.15 1.66 12.46
N ASP A 136 17.52 0.81 13.27
CA ASP A 136 18.12 -0.47 13.68
C ASP A 136 18.36 -1.40 12.48
N ARG A 137 17.39 -1.50 11.57
CA ARG A 137 17.54 -2.31 10.34
C ARG A 137 18.59 -1.74 9.39
N LEU A 138 18.68 -0.41 9.29
CA LEU A 138 19.72 0.26 8.51
C LEU A 138 21.11 -0.09 9.04
N ASN A 139 21.31 -0.04 10.36
CA ASN A 139 22.57 -0.44 11.03
C ASN A 139 22.92 -1.92 10.80
N GLN A 140 21.92 -2.78 10.58
CA GLN A 140 22.07 -4.19 10.23
C GLN A 140 22.31 -4.42 8.74
N GLY A 141 22.30 -3.36 7.91
CA GLY A 141 22.53 -3.43 6.46
C GLY A 141 21.29 -3.86 5.66
N TRP A 142 20.10 -3.79 6.25
CA TRP A 142 18.86 -4.13 5.54
C TRP A 142 18.59 -3.17 4.39
N LYS A 143 17.97 -3.71 3.34
CA LYS A 143 17.41 -2.98 2.21
C LYS A 143 15.89 -3.05 2.25
N PHE A 144 15.21 -2.27 1.41
CA PHE A 144 13.74 -2.28 1.30
C PHE A 144 13.17 -3.68 1.05
N VAL A 145 13.83 -4.47 0.23
CA VAL A 145 13.40 -5.82 -0.13
C VAL A 145 13.56 -6.86 1.00
N ASP A 146 14.28 -6.54 2.07
CA ASP A 146 14.48 -7.44 3.21
C ASP A 146 13.33 -7.38 4.22
N PHE A 147 12.49 -6.34 4.14
CA PHE A 147 11.25 -6.26 4.90
C PHE A 147 10.20 -7.21 4.32
N ASN A 148 9.27 -7.67 5.15
CA ASN A 148 8.15 -8.46 4.64
C ASN A 148 7.22 -7.59 3.76
N LEU A 149 6.31 -8.26 3.02
CA LEU A 149 5.50 -7.60 1.99
C LEU A 149 4.61 -6.48 2.55
N GLU A 150 4.02 -6.68 3.73
CA GLU A 150 3.15 -5.70 4.38
C GLU A 150 3.97 -4.53 4.97
N GLN A 151 5.11 -4.84 5.59
CA GLN A 151 6.03 -3.81 6.07
C GLN A 151 6.53 -2.91 4.94
N GLN A 152 6.81 -3.46 3.76
CA GLN A 152 7.17 -2.67 2.58
C GLN A 152 6.06 -1.70 2.20
N GLY A 153 4.80 -2.15 2.22
CA GLY A 153 3.63 -1.31 1.97
C GLY A 153 3.51 -0.16 2.98
N ASP A 154 3.66 -0.48 4.26
CA ASP A 154 3.55 0.52 5.33
C ASP A 154 4.74 1.49 5.37
N ILE A 155 5.95 1.04 5.04
CA ILE A 155 7.13 1.91 4.89
C ILE A 155 6.91 2.90 3.75
N ALA A 156 6.45 2.44 2.58
CA ALA A 156 6.15 3.30 1.43
C ALA A 156 5.03 4.31 1.74
N ARG A 157 3.95 3.85 2.37
CA ARG A 157 2.84 4.68 2.85
C ARG A 157 3.31 5.74 3.82
N ALA A 158 4.08 5.36 4.85
CA ALA A 158 4.58 6.28 5.87
C ALA A 158 5.54 7.31 5.27
N TYR A 159 6.44 6.89 4.37
CA TYR A 159 7.31 7.81 3.64
C TYR A 159 6.51 8.87 2.89
N TYR A 160 5.49 8.45 2.13
CA TYR A 160 4.62 9.36 1.39
C TYR A 160 3.93 10.37 2.33
N LEU A 161 3.26 9.90 3.39
CA LEU A 161 2.56 10.77 4.34
C LEU A 161 3.48 11.78 5.00
N ARG A 162 4.66 11.36 5.43
CA ARG A 162 5.63 12.27 6.04
C ARG A 162 6.12 13.32 5.05
N MET A 163 6.39 12.90 3.80
CA MET A 163 6.85 13.80 2.74
C MET A 163 5.83 14.90 2.43
N ILE A 164 4.54 14.56 2.29
CA ILE A 164 3.50 15.54 1.98
C ILE A 164 3.20 16.46 3.16
N ASN A 165 3.37 15.97 4.39
CA ASN A 165 3.19 16.75 5.62
C ASN A 165 4.46 17.51 6.05
N HIS A 166 5.49 17.57 5.19
CA HIS A 166 6.76 18.24 5.47
C HIS A 166 7.45 17.77 6.76
N GLN A 167 7.25 16.50 7.13
CA GLN A 167 7.88 15.87 8.28
C GLN A 167 9.24 15.27 7.90
N ASP A 168 10.06 14.95 8.90
CA ASP A 168 11.33 14.25 8.67
C ASP A 168 11.09 12.88 8.05
N VAL A 169 11.79 12.61 6.94
CA VAL A 169 11.70 11.39 6.15
C VAL A 169 13.02 10.61 6.10
N LEU A 170 14.08 11.07 6.79
CA LEU A 170 15.43 10.55 6.62
C LEU A 170 15.50 9.02 6.82
N ALA A 171 14.91 8.50 7.88
CA ALA A 171 14.93 7.07 8.16
C ALA A 171 14.26 6.25 7.04
N TRP A 172 13.13 6.71 6.51
CA TRP A 172 12.42 6.06 5.39
C TRP A 172 13.16 6.23 4.07
N ALA A 173 13.72 7.43 3.82
CA ALA A 173 14.44 7.74 2.59
C ALA A 173 15.64 6.84 2.36
N HIS A 174 16.31 6.36 3.40
CA HIS A 174 17.39 5.38 3.29
C HIS A 174 16.96 4.08 2.59
N PHE A 175 15.71 3.69 2.71
CA PHE A 175 15.17 2.48 2.08
C PHE A 175 14.50 2.79 0.73
N ILE A 176 13.77 3.90 0.62
CA ILE A 176 12.99 4.25 -0.58
C ILE A 176 13.87 4.78 -1.72
N LYS A 177 14.82 5.70 -1.47
CA LYS A 177 15.62 6.29 -2.54
C LYS A 177 16.49 5.28 -3.31
N PRO A 178 17.27 4.39 -2.65
CA PRO A 178 18.02 3.37 -3.39
C PRO A 178 17.12 2.41 -4.19
N PHE A 179 15.90 2.23 -3.75
CA PHE A 179 14.91 1.45 -4.46
C PHE A 179 14.42 2.17 -5.74
N GLN A 180 14.23 3.48 -5.69
CA GLN A 180 13.84 4.29 -6.86
C GLN A 180 14.89 4.26 -7.96
N ASP A 181 16.18 4.22 -7.59
CA ASP A 181 17.32 4.33 -8.49
C ASP A 181 17.67 3.00 -9.19
N GLN A 182 17.01 1.89 -8.86
CA GLN A 182 17.21 0.58 -9.49
C GLN A 182 16.41 0.46 -10.80
N ALA A 183 16.59 1.40 -11.73
CA ALA A 183 15.92 1.34 -13.04
C ALA A 183 16.77 0.62 -14.09
#